data_558f0f0c0288b68f00ee3c36322e10cd
#
_entry.id   558f0f0c0288b68f00ee3c36322e10cd
#
_cell.length_a   1.000
_cell.length_b   1.000
_cell.length_c   1.000
_cell.angle_alpha   90.00
_cell.angle_beta   90.00
_cell.angle_gamma   90.00
#
_symmetry.space_group_name_H-M   'P 1'
#
loop_
_entity.id
_entity.type
_entity.pdbx_description
1 polymer ?
#
loop_
_entity_poly.entity_id
_entity_poly.type
_entity_poly.pdbx_seq_one_letter_code
_entity_poly.pdbx_strand_id
1 'polypeptide(L)'
;MPCVSRQAAEIYYEVHGEGPVLVFAHGMGGNHLSWWQQVPEFVRRGYRVVTFDHRGFGRSSCPVEHFHPLHFPDDLFAILGDLGAERAALVCQSMGGWTGLPAGVRAPERVAALVLCDTPGGLATPKVAEARQRIVEQLGEGPPRGNAALAPGYAEHEPEMGFLYDQINGLNPGLELTALAKFGDPEAQLQESALAGFAIPTLMLVGERDQLFPPEALRDVAERIPGAEVADFPGVGHSTYFEDAAGFNRIVGDFLSRHFPA
;
A
#
# COMPACT_ATOMS: atom_id res chain seq x y z
N MET A 1 -18.76 -14.37 -3.35
CA MET A 1 -17.58 -13.68 -2.85
C MET A 1 -17.84 -12.19 -3.07
N PRO A 2 -17.60 -11.33 -2.09
CA PRO A 2 -17.90 -9.92 -2.25
C PRO A 2 -17.01 -9.30 -3.32
N CYS A 3 -17.65 -8.61 -4.27
CA CYS A 3 -17.02 -7.85 -5.34
C CYS A 3 -17.83 -6.58 -5.58
N VAL A 4 -17.16 -5.50 -5.93
CA VAL A 4 -17.79 -4.26 -6.38
C VAL A 4 -17.37 -3.97 -7.81
N SER A 5 -18.36 -3.59 -8.63
CA SER A 5 -18.11 -3.22 -10.03
C SER A 5 -17.81 -1.72 -10.14
N ARG A 6 -16.70 -1.35 -10.77
CA ARG A 6 -16.31 0.04 -10.96
C ARG A 6 -15.56 0.24 -12.27
N GLN A 7 -16.10 1.07 -13.20
CA GLN A 7 -15.43 1.46 -14.44
C GLN A 7 -14.78 0.28 -15.18
N ALA A 8 -15.58 -0.70 -15.58
CA ALA A 8 -15.18 -1.95 -16.25
C ALA A 8 -14.23 -2.86 -15.42
N ALA A 9 -13.97 -2.55 -14.16
CA ALA A 9 -13.24 -3.42 -13.24
C ALA A 9 -14.20 -4.07 -12.24
N GLU A 10 -13.90 -5.32 -11.86
CA GLU A 10 -14.51 -6.03 -10.74
C GLU A 10 -13.48 -6.09 -9.63
N ILE A 11 -13.76 -5.47 -8.49
CA ILE A 11 -12.83 -5.37 -7.37
C ILE A 11 -13.23 -6.38 -6.31
N TYR A 12 -12.40 -7.41 -6.13
CA TYR A 12 -12.55 -8.43 -5.10
C TYR A 12 -12.07 -7.91 -3.75
N TYR A 13 -12.80 -8.22 -2.67
CA TYR A 13 -12.38 -7.91 -1.32
C TYR A 13 -12.83 -8.99 -0.32
N GLU A 14 -12.21 -9.03 0.84
CA GLU A 14 -12.56 -9.89 1.97
C GLU A 14 -12.78 -9.05 3.23
N VAL A 15 -13.64 -9.54 4.11
CA VAL A 15 -13.98 -8.89 5.39
C VAL A 15 -13.82 -9.90 6.52
N HIS A 16 -13.11 -9.52 7.56
CA HIS A 16 -12.80 -10.34 8.72
C HIS A 16 -13.07 -9.57 10.02
N GLY A 17 -13.77 -10.19 10.97
CA GLY A 17 -14.09 -9.57 12.25
C GLY A 17 -15.20 -8.52 12.18
N GLU A 18 -15.33 -7.78 13.27
CA GLU A 18 -16.35 -6.73 13.49
C GLU A 18 -15.68 -5.53 14.13
N GLY A 19 -16.34 -4.36 14.14
CA GLY A 19 -15.84 -3.12 14.74
C GLY A 19 -15.50 -2.03 13.71
N PRO A 20 -14.65 -1.06 14.05
CA PRO A 20 -14.20 0.00 13.14
C PRO A 20 -13.47 -0.59 11.93
N VAL A 21 -13.72 -0.03 10.75
CA VAL A 21 -13.17 -0.56 9.50
C VAL A 21 -11.70 -0.20 9.33
N LEU A 22 -10.86 -1.21 9.15
CA LEU A 22 -9.44 -1.10 8.84
C LEU A 22 -9.17 -1.75 7.49
N VAL A 23 -8.75 -0.97 6.50
CA VAL A 23 -8.49 -1.44 5.13
C VAL A 23 -7.00 -1.57 4.87
N PHE A 24 -6.61 -2.72 4.31
CA PHE A 24 -5.25 -2.98 3.85
C PHE A 24 -5.17 -2.95 2.32
N ALA A 25 -4.35 -2.05 1.79
CA ALA A 25 -4.09 -1.88 0.36
C ALA A 25 -2.68 -2.37 0.00
N HIS A 26 -2.60 -3.43 -0.78
CA HIS A 26 -1.34 -4.12 -1.11
C HIS A 26 -0.47 -3.36 -2.12
N GLY A 27 0.82 -3.69 -2.15
CA GLY A 27 1.78 -3.24 -3.13
C GLY A 27 1.72 -3.98 -4.46
N MET A 28 2.52 -3.53 -5.42
CA MET A 28 2.69 -4.21 -6.70
C MET A 28 3.26 -5.62 -6.47
N GLY A 29 2.69 -6.59 -7.13
CA GLY A 29 3.03 -8.01 -6.90
C GLY A 29 2.26 -8.66 -5.74
N GLY A 30 1.72 -7.88 -4.79
CA GLY A 30 0.86 -8.38 -3.72
C GLY A 30 -0.60 -8.57 -4.16
N ASN A 31 -1.40 -9.08 -3.24
CA ASN A 31 -2.85 -9.24 -3.34
C ASN A 31 -3.45 -9.32 -1.93
N HIS A 32 -4.75 -9.61 -1.79
CA HIS A 32 -5.41 -9.74 -0.48
C HIS A 32 -4.69 -10.70 0.50
N LEU A 33 -4.00 -11.74 0.00
CA LEU A 33 -3.26 -12.70 0.83
C LEU A 33 -1.95 -12.14 1.40
N SER A 34 -1.44 -11.04 0.89
CA SER A 34 -0.25 -10.38 1.43
C SER A 34 -0.37 -10.07 2.93
N TRP A 35 -1.58 -9.88 3.41
CA TRP A 35 -1.91 -9.46 4.78
C TRP A 35 -2.21 -10.61 5.75
N TRP A 36 -1.80 -11.83 5.43
CA TRP A 36 -2.09 -13.02 6.21
C TRP A 36 -1.60 -12.96 7.67
N GLN A 37 -0.54 -12.22 7.96
CA GLN A 37 -0.03 -11.98 9.31
C GLN A 37 -0.76 -10.83 10.03
N GLN A 38 -1.32 -9.87 9.29
CA GLN A 38 -2.00 -8.69 9.82
C GLN A 38 -3.47 -8.97 10.13
N VAL A 39 -4.17 -9.67 9.23
CA VAL A 39 -5.61 -9.94 9.38
C VAL A 39 -5.93 -10.55 10.75
N PRO A 40 -5.36 -11.69 11.19
CA PRO A 40 -5.71 -12.27 12.47
C PRO A 40 -5.32 -11.37 13.67
N GLU A 41 -4.26 -10.58 13.55
CA GLU A 41 -3.82 -9.68 14.60
C GLU A 41 -4.81 -8.52 14.80
N PHE A 42 -5.19 -7.84 13.73
CA PHE A 42 -6.07 -6.69 13.85
C PHE A 42 -7.53 -7.07 14.10
N VAL A 43 -7.97 -8.26 13.68
CA VAL A 43 -9.25 -8.84 14.14
C VAL A 43 -9.24 -9.08 15.65
N ARG A 44 -8.16 -9.62 16.23
CA ARG A 44 -8.02 -9.78 17.69
C ARG A 44 -8.00 -8.44 18.44
N ARG A 45 -7.55 -7.37 17.79
CA ARG A 45 -7.59 -6.00 18.34
C ARG A 45 -8.98 -5.34 18.23
N GLY A 46 -9.98 -6.02 17.65
CA GLY A 46 -11.36 -5.54 17.55
C GLY A 46 -11.69 -4.76 16.28
N TYR A 47 -10.85 -4.84 15.24
CA TYR A 47 -11.14 -4.20 13.96
C TYR A 47 -11.93 -5.11 13.01
N ARG A 48 -12.81 -4.50 12.22
CA ARG A 48 -13.36 -5.09 11.00
C ARG A 48 -12.34 -4.90 9.88
N VAL A 49 -11.51 -5.92 9.66
CA VAL A 49 -10.41 -5.87 8.70
C VAL A 49 -10.93 -6.14 7.29
N VAL A 50 -10.55 -5.29 6.36
CA VAL A 50 -10.85 -5.43 4.93
C VAL A 50 -9.54 -5.53 4.15
N THR A 51 -9.39 -6.60 3.38
CA THR A 51 -8.34 -6.76 2.39
C THR A 51 -8.97 -6.80 1.00
N PHE A 52 -8.30 -6.29 -0.02
CA PHE A 52 -8.82 -6.30 -1.38
C PHE A 52 -7.69 -6.46 -2.39
N ASP A 53 -8.05 -6.88 -3.58
CA ASP A 53 -7.15 -6.90 -4.72
C ASP A 53 -7.36 -5.63 -5.53
N HIS A 54 -6.29 -4.86 -5.76
CA HIS A 54 -6.37 -3.73 -6.69
C HIS A 54 -6.81 -4.21 -8.09
N ARG A 55 -7.44 -3.33 -8.86
CA ARG A 55 -7.82 -3.64 -10.24
C ARG A 55 -6.66 -4.26 -11.01
N GLY A 56 -6.89 -5.39 -11.68
CA GLY A 56 -5.87 -6.13 -12.44
C GLY A 56 -4.94 -7.01 -11.59
N PHE A 57 -5.18 -7.16 -10.28
CA PHE A 57 -4.43 -8.04 -9.39
C PHE A 57 -5.30 -9.15 -8.81
N GLY A 58 -4.67 -10.26 -8.43
CA GLY A 58 -5.29 -11.37 -7.73
C GLY A 58 -6.60 -11.83 -8.39
N ARG A 59 -7.71 -11.68 -7.68
CA ARG A 59 -9.06 -12.03 -8.13
C ARG A 59 -9.83 -10.86 -8.75
N SER A 60 -9.28 -9.66 -8.68
CA SER A 60 -9.87 -8.49 -9.35
C SER A 60 -9.58 -8.50 -10.84
N SER A 61 -10.59 -8.18 -11.63
CA SER A 61 -10.43 -8.04 -13.08
C SER A 61 -10.35 -6.58 -13.48
N CYS A 62 -9.58 -6.29 -14.54
CA CYS A 62 -9.56 -4.97 -15.15
C CYS A 62 -9.00 -5.09 -16.59
N PRO A 63 -9.70 -4.64 -17.61
CA PRO A 63 -9.11 -4.47 -18.93
C PRO A 63 -7.91 -3.52 -18.87
N VAL A 64 -6.84 -3.82 -19.60
CA VAL A 64 -5.55 -3.07 -19.52
C VAL A 64 -5.76 -1.58 -19.83
N GLU A 65 -6.64 -1.25 -20.75
CA GLU A 65 -7.00 0.13 -21.13
C GLU A 65 -7.67 0.92 -20.00
N HIS A 66 -8.30 0.22 -19.03
CA HIS A 66 -8.96 0.81 -17.86
C HIS A 66 -8.09 0.75 -16.59
N PHE A 67 -6.90 0.15 -16.68
CA PHE A 67 -5.97 0.17 -15.56
C PHE A 67 -5.32 1.56 -15.43
N HIS A 68 -5.56 2.24 -14.32
CA HIS A 68 -4.88 3.48 -13.98
C HIS A 68 -4.91 3.73 -12.46
N PRO A 69 -3.80 4.15 -11.83
CA PRO A 69 -3.76 4.41 -10.37
C PRO A 69 -4.72 5.51 -9.91
N LEU A 70 -5.09 6.42 -10.80
CA LEU A 70 -6.10 7.46 -10.54
C LEU A 70 -7.44 6.89 -10.04
N HIS A 71 -7.75 5.65 -10.41
CA HIS A 71 -9.01 4.99 -10.04
C HIS A 71 -8.97 4.29 -8.68
N PHE A 72 -7.80 4.08 -8.09
CA PHE A 72 -7.64 3.33 -6.85
C PHE A 72 -8.43 3.90 -5.66
N PRO A 73 -8.47 5.23 -5.42
CA PRO A 73 -9.32 5.79 -4.38
C PRO A 73 -10.82 5.55 -4.62
N ASP A 74 -11.26 5.57 -5.88
CA ASP A 74 -12.67 5.32 -6.21
C ASP A 74 -13.05 3.85 -5.98
N ASP A 75 -12.14 2.91 -6.23
CA ASP A 75 -12.32 1.49 -5.91
C ASP A 75 -12.47 1.30 -4.40
N LEU A 76 -11.60 1.93 -3.61
CA LEU A 76 -11.71 1.93 -2.16
C LEU A 76 -13.07 2.49 -1.70
N PHE A 77 -13.50 3.64 -2.22
CA PHE A 77 -14.78 4.23 -1.84
C PHE A 77 -15.98 3.37 -2.25
N ALA A 78 -15.88 2.63 -3.35
CA ALA A 78 -16.90 1.66 -3.73
C ALA A 78 -17.00 0.51 -2.72
N ILE A 79 -15.86 -0.04 -2.27
CA ILE A 79 -15.81 -1.07 -1.20
C ILE A 79 -16.43 -0.51 0.09
N LEU A 80 -16.02 0.69 0.53
CA LEU A 80 -16.57 1.29 1.75
C LEU A 80 -18.09 1.54 1.62
N GLY A 81 -18.56 1.93 0.44
CA GLY A 81 -19.98 2.09 0.15
C GLY A 81 -20.76 0.79 0.25
N ASP A 82 -20.25 -0.30 -0.31
CA ASP A 82 -20.86 -1.64 -0.25
C ASP A 82 -20.93 -2.17 1.20
N LEU A 83 -19.94 -1.84 2.01
CA LEU A 83 -19.88 -2.20 3.43
C LEU A 83 -20.74 -1.33 4.34
N GLY A 84 -21.33 -0.23 3.83
CA GLY A 84 -22.00 0.80 4.62
C GLY A 84 -21.07 1.52 5.59
N ALA A 85 -19.76 1.56 5.30
CA ALA A 85 -18.77 2.20 6.15
C ALA A 85 -18.64 3.69 5.78
N GLU A 86 -18.91 4.57 6.74
CA GLU A 86 -18.76 6.01 6.54
C GLU A 86 -17.29 6.43 6.45
N ARG A 87 -16.42 5.83 7.26
CA ARG A 87 -14.98 6.10 7.30
C ARG A 87 -14.17 4.87 7.69
N ALA A 88 -12.89 4.84 7.34
CA ALA A 88 -11.97 3.76 7.67
C ALA A 88 -10.56 4.28 8.00
N ALA A 89 -9.78 3.50 8.77
CA ALA A 89 -8.34 3.64 8.75
C ALA A 89 -7.75 2.85 7.58
N LEU A 90 -6.67 3.35 7.00
CA LEU A 90 -6.03 2.77 5.82
C LEU A 90 -4.58 2.40 6.12
N VAL A 91 -4.19 1.20 5.72
CA VAL A 91 -2.80 0.72 5.75
C VAL A 91 -2.40 0.38 4.32
N CYS A 92 -1.47 1.14 3.78
CA CYS A 92 -1.19 1.20 2.35
C CYS A 92 0.29 0.93 2.08
N GLN A 93 0.59 -0.21 1.48
CA GLN A 93 1.96 -0.60 1.17
C GLN A 93 2.31 -0.28 -0.28
N SER A 94 3.48 0.34 -0.54
CA SER A 94 4.01 0.58 -1.88
C SER A 94 2.96 1.16 -2.84
N MET A 95 2.58 0.43 -3.89
CA MET A 95 1.50 0.79 -4.82
C MET A 95 0.20 1.18 -4.10
N GLY A 96 -0.14 0.53 -2.98
CA GLY A 96 -1.32 0.86 -2.17
C GLY A 96 -1.33 2.30 -1.66
N GLY A 97 -0.18 2.95 -1.59
CA GLY A 97 -0.08 4.37 -1.25
C GLY A 97 -0.83 5.28 -2.22
N TRP A 98 -0.91 4.93 -3.52
CA TRP A 98 -1.74 5.62 -4.52
C TRP A 98 -3.25 5.46 -4.27
N THR A 99 -3.64 4.53 -3.41
CA THR A 99 -5.01 4.47 -2.87
C THR A 99 -5.15 5.41 -1.68
N GLY A 100 -4.26 5.30 -0.69
CA GLY A 100 -4.45 5.90 0.63
C GLY A 100 -4.28 7.42 0.66
N LEU A 101 -3.14 7.94 0.23
CA LEU A 101 -2.87 9.38 0.30
C LEU A 101 -3.83 10.19 -0.59
N PRO A 102 -4.07 9.80 -1.87
CA PRO A 102 -5.07 10.47 -2.69
C PRO A 102 -6.51 10.35 -2.15
N ALA A 103 -6.89 9.25 -1.50
CA ALA A 103 -8.19 9.12 -0.84
C ALA A 103 -8.33 10.13 0.30
N GLY A 104 -7.28 10.27 1.14
CA GLY A 104 -7.25 11.24 2.22
C GLY A 104 -7.31 12.69 1.75
N VAL A 105 -6.68 13.01 0.61
CA VAL A 105 -6.76 14.35 0.00
C VAL A 105 -8.16 14.63 -0.59
N ARG A 106 -8.76 13.64 -1.27
CA ARG A 106 -10.03 13.80 -1.98
C ARG A 106 -11.26 13.78 -1.08
N ALA A 107 -11.24 12.99 -0.01
CA ALA A 107 -12.35 12.79 0.90
C ALA A 107 -11.85 12.59 2.36
N PRO A 108 -11.30 13.64 2.99
CA PRO A 108 -10.70 13.54 4.31
C PRO A 108 -11.66 13.04 5.40
N GLU A 109 -12.96 13.27 5.25
CA GLU A 109 -14.01 12.76 6.14
C GLU A 109 -14.15 11.24 6.08
N ARG A 110 -13.71 10.59 4.97
CA ARG A 110 -13.78 9.15 4.76
C ARG A 110 -12.55 8.41 5.31
N VAL A 111 -11.47 9.11 5.63
CA VAL A 111 -10.20 8.52 6.11
C VAL A 111 -9.93 8.96 7.54
N ALA A 112 -9.94 8.00 8.47
CA ALA A 112 -9.78 8.26 9.90
C ALA A 112 -8.31 8.38 10.33
N ALA A 113 -7.47 7.52 9.75
CA ALA A 113 -6.03 7.48 9.96
C ALA A 113 -5.38 6.82 8.73
N LEU A 114 -4.14 7.17 8.44
CA LEU A 114 -3.40 6.69 7.28
C LEU A 114 -2.03 6.14 7.69
N VAL A 115 -1.73 4.91 7.30
CA VAL A 115 -0.41 4.32 7.42
C VAL A 115 0.14 4.10 6.02
N LEU A 116 1.26 4.74 5.72
CA LEU A 116 2.01 4.63 4.47
C LEU A 116 3.24 3.74 4.72
N CYS A 117 3.24 2.54 4.13
CA CYS A 117 4.28 1.55 4.34
C CYS A 117 5.17 1.51 3.09
N ASP A 118 6.41 1.92 3.23
CA ASP A 118 7.42 1.84 2.17
C ASP A 118 6.93 2.48 0.85
N THR A 119 6.24 3.63 0.93
CA THR A 119 5.57 4.25 -0.21
C THR A 119 5.59 5.77 -0.18
N PRO A 120 5.78 6.42 -1.35
CA PRO A 120 5.58 7.86 -1.48
C PRO A 120 4.11 8.29 -1.55
N GLY A 121 3.14 7.34 -1.56
CA GLY A 121 1.72 7.66 -1.64
C GLY A 121 1.28 8.40 -2.91
N GLY A 122 2.09 8.35 -3.97
CA GLY A 122 1.87 9.11 -5.19
C GLY A 122 2.35 10.58 -5.11
N LEU A 123 2.93 11.02 -4.01
CA LEU A 123 3.45 12.40 -3.89
C LEU A 123 4.69 12.58 -4.79
N ALA A 124 4.66 13.62 -5.62
CA ALA A 124 5.76 13.96 -6.52
C ALA A 124 6.80 14.81 -5.78
N THR A 125 7.98 14.24 -5.53
CA THR A 125 9.15 14.96 -5.04
C THR A 125 10.38 14.65 -5.91
N PRO A 126 11.42 15.48 -5.92
CA PRO A 126 12.63 15.19 -6.69
C PRO A 126 13.25 13.84 -6.32
N LYS A 127 13.34 13.50 -5.03
CA LYS A 127 13.91 12.23 -4.56
C LYS A 127 13.06 11.03 -4.97
N VAL A 128 11.72 11.15 -4.96
CA VAL A 128 10.81 10.11 -5.47
C VAL A 128 10.97 9.94 -6.98
N ALA A 129 11.13 11.03 -7.73
CA ALA A 129 11.37 10.97 -9.17
C ALA A 129 12.67 10.24 -9.51
N GLU A 130 13.76 10.53 -8.78
CA GLU A 130 15.04 9.83 -8.91
C GLU A 130 14.92 8.33 -8.58
N ALA A 131 14.22 7.97 -7.49
CA ALA A 131 14.00 6.57 -7.13
C ALA A 131 13.21 5.84 -8.22
N ARG A 132 12.16 6.45 -8.75
CA ARG A 132 11.35 5.87 -9.84
C ARG A 132 12.14 5.71 -11.12
N GLN A 133 12.97 6.67 -11.48
CA GLN A 133 13.84 6.55 -12.65
C GLN A 133 14.78 5.33 -12.52
N ARG A 134 15.39 5.13 -11.34
CA ARG A 134 16.20 3.93 -11.05
C ARG A 134 15.43 2.63 -11.20
N ILE A 135 14.18 2.57 -10.69
CA ILE A 135 13.32 1.40 -10.86
C ILE A 135 13.06 1.11 -12.34
N VAL A 136 12.74 2.12 -13.14
CA VAL A 136 12.49 1.96 -14.58
C VAL A 136 13.74 1.48 -15.32
N GLU A 137 14.90 2.03 -15.01
CA GLU A 137 16.20 1.62 -15.58
C GLU A 137 16.49 0.14 -15.25
N GLN A 138 16.33 -0.26 -13.98
CA GLN A 138 16.52 -1.66 -13.55
C GLN A 138 15.55 -2.63 -14.24
N LEU A 139 14.29 -2.26 -14.43
CA LEU A 139 13.32 -3.07 -15.17
C LEU A 139 13.67 -3.19 -16.66
N GLY A 140 14.32 -2.17 -17.24
CA GLY A 140 14.81 -2.19 -18.61
C GLY A 140 15.99 -3.14 -18.84
N GLU A 141 16.74 -3.48 -17.80
CA GLU A 141 17.88 -4.44 -17.84
C GLU A 141 17.44 -5.92 -17.73
N GLY A 142 16.15 -6.17 -17.56
CA GLY A 142 15.54 -7.47 -17.35
C GLY A 142 15.00 -7.68 -15.95
N PRO A 143 14.40 -8.84 -15.66
CA PRO A 143 13.87 -9.10 -14.34
C PRO A 143 14.99 -9.03 -13.30
N PRO A 144 14.77 -8.34 -12.17
CA PRO A 144 15.76 -8.23 -11.13
C PRO A 144 16.19 -9.60 -10.62
N ARG A 145 17.49 -9.79 -10.38
CA ARG A 145 17.99 -10.98 -9.71
C ARG A 145 17.58 -10.93 -8.24
N GLY A 146 16.68 -11.82 -7.85
CA GLY A 146 16.05 -11.82 -6.52
C GLY A 146 14.85 -10.88 -6.42
N ASN A 147 14.24 -10.86 -5.26
CA ASN A 147 13.04 -10.04 -5.01
C ASN A 147 13.44 -8.69 -4.43
N ALA A 148 13.52 -7.64 -5.26
CA ALA A 148 13.89 -6.29 -4.84
C ALA A 148 12.92 -5.68 -3.80
N ALA A 149 11.75 -6.29 -3.59
CA ALA A 149 10.80 -5.90 -2.55
C ALA A 149 11.09 -6.51 -1.18
N LEU A 150 12.14 -7.31 -1.04
CA LEU A 150 12.66 -7.82 0.22
C LEU A 150 14.07 -7.26 0.47
N ALA A 151 14.50 -7.22 1.73
CA ALA A 151 15.86 -6.86 2.05
C ALA A 151 16.86 -7.79 1.35
N PRO A 152 18.03 -7.30 0.89
CA PRO A 152 19.05 -8.16 0.33
C PRO A 152 19.44 -9.28 1.29
N GLY A 153 19.36 -10.52 0.83
CA GLY A 153 19.66 -11.71 1.62
C GLY A 153 18.52 -12.24 2.48
N TYR A 154 17.33 -11.59 2.47
CA TYR A 154 16.20 -12.05 3.29
C TYR A 154 15.76 -13.49 2.91
N ALA A 155 15.56 -13.77 1.63
CA ALA A 155 15.12 -15.08 1.18
C ALA A 155 16.15 -16.20 1.40
N GLU A 156 17.43 -15.85 1.51
CA GLU A 156 18.50 -16.81 1.86
C GLU A 156 18.50 -17.14 3.35
N HIS A 157 18.11 -16.19 4.22
CA HIS A 157 18.05 -16.39 5.68
C HIS A 157 16.71 -16.98 6.12
N GLU A 158 15.62 -16.62 5.43
CA GLU A 158 14.24 -17.05 5.70
C GLU A 158 13.64 -17.71 4.44
N PRO A 159 14.15 -18.88 4.02
CA PRO A 159 13.79 -19.46 2.72
C PRO A 159 12.32 -19.84 2.59
N GLU A 160 11.65 -20.25 3.67
CA GLU A 160 10.22 -20.54 3.69
C GLU A 160 9.39 -19.28 3.45
N MET A 161 9.80 -18.16 4.05
CA MET A 161 9.15 -16.88 3.88
C MET A 161 9.40 -16.29 2.50
N GLY A 162 10.64 -16.41 1.97
CA GLY A 162 10.95 -16.03 0.60
C GLY A 162 10.10 -16.80 -0.41
N PHE A 163 9.99 -18.13 -0.24
CA PHE A 163 9.13 -18.96 -1.06
C PHE A 163 7.65 -18.53 -0.98
N LEU A 164 7.12 -18.30 0.23
CA LEU A 164 5.74 -17.85 0.41
C LEU A 164 5.49 -16.50 -0.27
N TYR A 165 6.43 -15.57 -0.15
CA TYR A 165 6.35 -14.27 -0.82
C TYR A 165 6.21 -14.42 -2.34
N ASP A 166 7.05 -15.26 -2.94
CA ASP A 166 7.00 -15.54 -4.37
C ASP A 166 5.72 -16.26 -4.79
N GLN A 167 5.17 -17.16 -3.95
CA GLN A 167 3.90 -17.83 -4.23
C GLN A 167 2.73 -16.83 -4.22
N ILE A 168 2.69 -15.89 -3.27
CA ILE A 168 1.67 -14.83 -3.22
C ILE A 168 1.76 -13.97 -4.48
N ASN A 169 2.97 -13.55 -4.85
CA ASN A 169 3.20 -12.77 -6.07
C ASN A 169 2.77 -13.53 -7.34
N GLY A 170 3.05 -14.81 -7.38
CA GLY A 170 2.72 -15.69 -8.52
C GLY A 170 1.21 -15.90 -8.76
N LEU A 171 0.34 -15.48 -7.81
CA LEU A 171 -1.11 -15.52 -8.00
C LEU A 171 -1.66 -14.35 -8.81
N ASN A 172 -0.84 -13.33 -9.08
CA ASN A 172 -1.28 -12.20 -9.88
C ASN A 172 -1.16 -12.50 -11.37
N PRO A 173 -2.14 -12.06 -12.20
CA PRO A 173 -1.93 -12.00 -13.63
C PRO A 173 -0.78 -11.02 -13.91
N GLY A 174 0.08 -11.33 -14.86
CA GLY A 174 1.17 -10.44 -15.23
C GLY A 174 0.65 -9.08 -15.71
N LEU A 175 1.07 -8.00 -15.06
CA LEU A 175 0.81 -6.65 -15.56
C LEU A 175 1.80 -6.33 -16.68
N GLU A 176 1.27 -5.76 -17.76
CA GLU A 176 2.10 -5.27 -18.86
C GLU A 176 2.93 -4.04 -18.41
N LEU A 177 4.15 -3.90 -18.92
CA LEU A 177 5.02 -2.74 -18.64
C LEU A 177 4.33 -1.40 -18.93
N THR A 178 3.44 -1.37 -19.93
CA THR A 178 2.63 -0.20 -20.28
C THR A 178 1.70 0.23 -19.15
N ALA A 179 1.16 -0.71 -18.38
CA ALA A 179 0.33 -0.41 -17.21
C ALA A 179 1.18 0.19 -16.07
N LEU A 180 2.41 -0.30 -15.90
CA LEU A 180 3.34 0.22 -14.89
C LEU A 180 3.76 1.66 -15.16
N ALA A 181 3.90 2.04 -16.43
CA ALA A 181 4.24 3.41 -16.82
C ALA A 181 3.20 4.44 -16.32
N LYS A 182 1.92 4.04 -16.19
CA LYS A 182 0.82 4.93 -15.75
C LYS A 182 0.98 5.48 -14.32
N PHE A 183 1.81 4.86 -13.47
CA PHE A 183 2.19 5.46 -12.18
C PHE A 183 3.05 6.72 -12.34
N GLY A 184 3.62 6.93 -13.53
CA GLY A 184 4.37 8.12 -13.92
C GLY A 184 3.53 9.25 -14.47
N ASP A 185 2.28 8.98 -14.85
CA ASP A 185 1.42 9.97 -15.43
C ASP A 185 1.15 11.11 -14.45
N PRO A 186 1.18 12.37 -14.91
CA PRO A 186 0.93 13.53 -14.04
C PRO A 186 -0.39 13.43 -13.26
N GLU A 187 -1.41 12.81 -13.84
CA GLU A 187 -2.72 12.60 -13.22
C GLU A 187 -2.69 11.60 -12.05
N ALA A 188 -1.74 10.67 -12.04
CA ALA A 188 -1.54 9.69 -10.98
C ALA A 188 -0.69 10.25 -9.83
N GLN A 189 -0.18 11.47 -9.95
CA GLN A 189 0.72 12.07 -8.98
C GLN A 189 0.05 13.23 -8.23
N LEU A 190 0.26 13.24 -6.92
CA LEU A 190 -0.10 14.37 -6.07
C LEU A 190 1.01 15.40 -6.07
N GLN A 191 0.64 16.67 -6.18
CA GLN A 191 1.53 17.79 -5.93
C GLN A 191 1.49 18.15 -4.44
N GLU A 192 2.59 18.66 -3.89
CA GLU A 192 2.68 19.06 -2.49
C GLU A 192 1.56 20.04 -2.09
N SER A 193 1.16 20.93 -2.99
CA SER A 193 0.05 21.88 -2.79
C SER A 193 -1.29 21.19 -2.48
N ALA A 194 -1.48 19.95 -2.89
CA ALA A 194 -2.69 19.18 -2.57
C ALA A 194 -2.77 18.77 -1.08
N LEU A 195 -1.66 18.86 -0.36
CA LEU A 195 -1.60 18.61 1.08
C LEU A 195 -1.93 19.85 1.92
N ALA A 196 -2.28 20.98 1.30
CA ALA A 196 -2.70 22.17 2.02
C ALA A 196 -3.97 21.87 2.84
N GLY A 197 -3.87 22.00 4.18
CA GLY A 197 -4.95 21.66 5.10
C GLY A 197 -5.16 20.16 5.37
N PHE A 198 -4.26 19.29 4.88
CA PHE A 198 -4.29 17.88 5.22
C PHE A 198 -4.08 17.69 6.72
N ALA A 199 -5.02 17.03 7.40
CA ALA A 199 -5.03 16.89 8.86
C ALA A 199 -5.28 15.45 9.33
N ILE A 200 -5.22 14.49 8.41
CA ILE A 200 -5.39 13.06 8.76
C ILE A 200 -4.15 12.58 9.50
N PRO A 201 -4.29 12.01 10.71
CA PRO A 201 -3.17 11.35 11.39
C PRO A 201 -2.48 10.38 10.47
N THR A 202 -1.20 10.58 10.22
CA THR A 202 -0.44 9.79 9.25
C THR A 202 0.82 9.21 9.88
N LEU A 203 1.06 7.93 9.64
CA LEU A 203 2.28 7.22 10.00
C LEU A 203 2.99 6.74 8.73
N MET A 204 4.27 7.10 8.58
CA MET A 204 5.15 6.58 7.54
C MET A 204 6.03 5.47 8.13
N LEU A 205 5.98 4.28 7.55
CA LEU A 205 6.92 3.19 7.85
C LEU A 205 8.02 3.15 6.81
N VAL A 206 9.25 2.98 7.26
CA VAL A 206 10.45 3.08 6.41
C VAL A 206 11.35 1.88 6.66
N GLY A 207 11.47 1.01 5.67
CA GLY A 207 12.47 -0.07 5.67
C GLY A 207 13.87 0.51 5.41
N GLU A 208 14.81 0.26 6.33
CA GLU A 208 16.18 0.82 6.23
C GLU A 208 16.93 0.31 4.98
N ARG A 209 16.60 -0.90 4.53
CA ARG A 209 17.22 -1.56 3.38
C ARG A 209 16.31 -1.61 2.14
N ASP A 210 15.34 -0.72 2.05
CA ASP A 210 14.45 -0.60 0.89
C ASP A 210 15.27 -0.22 -0.36
N GLN A 211 15.24 -1.12 -1.36
CA GLN A 211 15.96 -0.93 -2.63
C GLN A 211 15.11 -0.20 -3.68
N LEU A 212 13.80 -0.11 -3.49
CA LEU A 212 12.87 0.52 -4.43
C LEU A 212 12.67 2.00 -4.09
N PHE A 213 12.28 2.30 -2.85
CA PHE A 213 12.16 3.66 -2.36
C PHE A 213 13.13 3.87 -1.19
N PRO A 214 14.32 4.40 -1.44
CA PRO A 214 15.33 4.60 -0.40
C PRO A 214 14.78 5.42 0.79
N PRO A 215 15.25 5.14 2.02
CA PRO A 215 14.76 5.79 3.24
C PRO A 215 14.73 7.33 3.17
N GLU A 216 15.72 7.93 2.51
CA GLU A 216 15.79 9.38 2.33
C GLU A 216 14.68 9.95 1.42
N ALA A 217 14.14 9.13 0.49
CA ALA A 217 13.02 9.53 -0.34
C ALA A 217 11.70 9.46 0.43
N LEU A 218 11.53 8.42 1.25
CA LEU A 218 10.32 8.26 2.08
C LEU A 218 10.27 9.31 3.20
N ARG A 219 11.40 9.63 3.83
CA ARG A 219 11.47 10.71 4.83
C ARG A 219 11.19 12.08 4.21
N ASP A 220 11.68 12.35 3.00
CA ASP A 220 11.38 13.57 2.24
C ASP A 220 9.86 13.70 1.97
N VAL A 221 9.16 12.60 1.73
CA VAL A 221 7.70 12.56 1.63
C VAL A 221 7.04 12.83 2.98
N ALA A 222 7.49 12.17 4.05
CA ALA A 222 6.94 12.35 5.39
C ALA A 222 7.05 13.80 5.89
N GLU A 223 8.16 14.48 5.62
CA GLU A 223 8.37 15.89 5.96
C GLU A 223 7.36 16.84 5.29
N ARG A 224 6.77 16.45 4.16
CA ARG A 224 5.77 17.24 3.42
C ARG A 224 4.34 16.94 3.85
N ILE A 225 4.10 15.84 4.55
CA ILE A 225 2.78 15.50 5.07
C ILE A 225 2.64 16.12 6.47
N PRO A 226 1.72 17.09 6.68
CA PRO A 226 1.61 17.78 7.96
C PRO A 226 1.35 16.82 9.12
N GLY A 227 2.22 16.85 10.13
CA GLY A 227 2.08 16.05 11.34
C GLY A 227 2.34 14.54 11.17
N ALA A 228 2.95 14.11 10.07
CA ALA A 228 3.28 12.70 9.89
C ALA A 228 4.30 12.22 10.93
N GLU A 229 3.99 11.08 11.56
CA GLU A 229 4.94 10.31 12.37
C GLU A 229 5.77 9.41 11.44
N VAL A 230 7.03 9.13 11.80
CA VAL A 230 7.90 8.20 11.07
C VAL A 230 8.36 7.09 12.00
N ALA A 231 8.33 5.85 11.52
CA ALA A 231 8.88 4.70 12.20
C ALA A 231 9.83 3.92 11.27
N ASP A 232 11.06 3.74 11.73
CA ASP A 232 12.09 3.03 11.00
C ASP A 232 12.09 1.54 11.33
N PHE A 233 12.39 0.72 10.32
CA PHE A 233 12.54 -0.73 10.44
C PHE A 233 14.00 -1.12 10.11
N PRO A 234 14.87 -1.22 11.13
CA PRO A 234 16.27 -1.57 10.93
C PRO A 234 16.44 -2.94 10.28
N GLY A 235 17.25 -3.01 9.22
CA GLY A 235 17.56 -4.25 8.53
C GLY A 235 16.47 -4.78 7.59
N VAL A 236 15.30 -4.14 7.53
CA VAL A 236 14.13 -4.53 6.74
C VAL A 236 14.11 -3.82 5.38
N GLY A 237 13.61 -4.49 4.35
CA GLY A 237 13.50 -3.98 2.98
C GLY A 237 12.19 -3.25 2.71
N HIS A 238 11.70 -3.38 1.48
CA HIS A 238 10.49 -2.72 0.99
C HIS A 238 9.17 -3.35 1.47
N SER A 239 9.24 -4.48 2.19
CA SER A 239 8.06 -5.20 2.65
C SER A 239 8.05 -5.31 4.17
N THR A 240 8.02 -4.16 4.87
CA THR A 240 8.06 -4.09 6.34
C THR A 240 6.99 -4.95 7.01
N TYR A 241 5.79 -5.02 6.43
CA TYR A 241 4.66 -5.84 6.90
C TYR A 241 4.93 -7.34 6.84
N PHE A 242 5.82 -7.77 5.94
CA PHE A 242 6.14 -9.17 5.67
C PHE A 242 7.41 -9.62 6.39
N GLU A 243 8.47 -8.82 6.32
CA GLU A 243 9.79 -9.13 6.84
C GLU A 243 9.88 -9.00 8.37
N ASP A 244 9.21 -8.00 8.97
CA ASP A 244 9.06 -7.85 10.43
C ASP A 244 7.59 -7.63 10.80
N ALA A 245 6.78 -8.67 10.61
CA ALA A 245 5.35 -8.60 10.90
C ALA A 245 5.05 -8.29 12.37
N ALA A 246 5.89 -8.73 13.30
CA ALA A 246 5.70 -8.47 14.73
C ALA A 246 5.91 -6.99 15.06
N GLY A 247 7.00 -6.39 14.58
CA GLY A 247 7.30 -4.98 14.71
C GLY A 247 6.24 -4.12 14.04
N PHE A 248 5.87 -4.49 12.81
CA PHE A 248 4.82 -3.83 12.04
C PHE A 248 3.48 -3.80 12.81
N ASN A 249 3.00 -4.97 13.25
CA ASN A 249 1.72 -5.10 13.93
C ASN A 249 1.69 -4.31 15.25
N ARG A 250 2.80 -4.26 15.97
CA ARG A 250 2.93 -3.46 17.20
C ARG A 250 2.87 -1.96 16.88
N ILE A 251 3.71 -1.47 15.98
CA ILE A 251 3.82 -0.04 15.66
C ILE A 251 2.52 0.50 15.07
N VAL A 252 1.94 -0.21 14.09
CA VAL A 252 0.65 0.18 13.48
C VAL A 252 -0.47 0.10 14.51
N GLY A 253 -0.49 -0.94 15.34
CA GLY A 253 -1.49 -1.09 16.40
C GLY A 253 -1.43 0.02 17.44
N ASP A 254 -0.24 0.43 17.86
CA ASP A 254 -0.03 1.54 18.80
C ASP A 254 -0.47 2.88 18.19
N PHE A 255 -0.18 3.11 16.91
CA PHE A 255 -0.65 4.29 16.17
C PHE A 255 -2.19 4.32 16.08
N LEU A 256 -2.80 3.22 15.64
CA LEU A 256 -4.25 3.13 15.51
C LEU A 256 -4.97 3.28 16.86
N SER A 257 -4.41 2.73 17.95
CA SER A 257 -5.00 2.88 19.28
C SER A 257 -5.11 4.33 19.75
N ARG A 258 -4.24 5.23 19.27
CA ARG A 258 -4.27 6.66 19.56
C ARG A 258 -5.23 7.45 18.66
N HIS A 259 -5.40 7.04 17.40
CA HIS A 259 -6.07 7.85 16.39
C HIS A 259 -7.37 7.25 15.85
N PHE A 260 -7.55 5.95 15.98
CA PHE A 260 -8.75 5.23 15.52
C PHE A 260 -8.94 3.95 16.34
N PRO A 261 -9.24 4.05 17.65
CA PRO A 261 -9.41 2.89 18.52
C PRO A 261 -10.58 2.02 18.09
N ALA A 262 -10.40 0.70 18.30
CA ALA A 262 -11.41 -0.33 18.05
C ALA A 262 -12.37 -0.52 19.25
#